data_83e869adb245f0560596c7bb507e6571
#
_entry.id   83e869adb245f0560596c7bb507e6571
#
_cell.length_a   1.000
_cell.length_b   1.000
_cell.length_c   1.000
_cell.angle_alpha   90.00
_cell.angle_beta   90.00
_cell.angle_gamma   90.00
#
_symmetry.space_group_name_H-M   'P 1'
#
loop_
_entity.id
_entity.type
_entity.pdbx_description
1 polymer ?
#
loop_
_entity_poly.entity_id
_entity_poly.type
_entity_poly.pdbx_seq_one_letter_code
_entity_poly.pdbx_strand_id
1 'polypeptide(L)'
;MKSITKSLVALFIASAVSSTVTAGENLSYQDLTGLLLDKQRPVADAKRDEARKPAEIMHFSEISKGDHVLDLFSGGGWYSELFSMAVGDKGKVYAQNDSVIWRFAEKGITKRTENNRLSNVTRLDKVEIIDMSMKDKSVDLVFTALNYHDLFFTHSVRDGKVTKVRDKVIDHKQALANIKRVMKDDGIFVIIDHAGLAGSGFNAPNDTHRIDPDIVKYQMKEAGFSLIEEAFYLRNAEDDLSTNVFAKGVRGKTDRFVYKFVKS
;
A
#
# COMPACT_ATOMS: atom_id res chain seq x y z
N MET A 1 -78.88 21.80 -8.00
CA MET A 1 -77.57 22.41 -8.23
C MET A 1 -76.52 21.52 -7.52
N LYS A 2 -75.75 20.75 -8.27
CA LYS A 2 -74.68 19.89 -7.71
C LYS A 2 -73.34 20.56 -7.95
N SER A 3 -72.66 20.92 -6.86
CA SER A 3 -71.32 21.48 -6.88
C SER A 3 -70.26 20.35 -7.17
N ILE A 4 -69.47 20.55 -8.20
CA ILE A 4 -68.36 19.65 -8.56
C ILE A 4 -67.03 20.24 -8.03
N THR A 5 -66.49 19.66 -6.97
CA THR A 5 -65.21 20.03 -6.41
C THR A 5 -64.09 19.37 -7.25
N LYS A 6 -63.30 20.16 -7.92
CA LYS A 6 -62.09 19.67 -8.65
C LYS A 6 -60.93 19.59 -7.68
N SER A 7 -60.48 18.37 -7.38
CA SER A 7 -59.21 18.12 -6.66
C SER A 7 -58.03 18.25 -7.62
N LEU A 8 -57.15 19.20 -7.36
CA LEU A 8 -55.83 19.28 -8.01
C LEU A 8 -54.90 18.30 -7.33
N VAL A 9 -54.42 17.29 -8.04
CA VAL A 9 -53.31 16.42 -7.60
C VAL A 9 -52.04 17.08 -8.09
N ALA A 10 -51.23 17.60 -7.16
CA ALA A 10 -49.87 18.10 -7.46
C ALA A 10 -48.91 16.93 -7.50
N LEU A 11 -48.38 16.66 -8.69
CA LEU A 11 -47.35 15.64 -8.90
C LEU A 11 -45.98 16.24 -8.54
N PHE A 12 -45.41 15.84 -7.38
CA PHE A 12 -44.03 16.18 -7.03
C PHE A 12 -43.09 15.25 -7.77
N ILE A 13 -42.39 15.73 -8.80
CA ILE A 13 -41.26 15.06 -9.44
C ILE A 13 -40.04 15.33 -8.57
N ALA A 14 -39.64 14.37 -7.77
CA ALA A 14 -38.36 14.40 -7.06
C ALA A 14 -37.25 14.12 -8.09
N SER A 15 -36.55 15.17 -8.52
CA SER A 15 -35.32 15.03 -9.30
C SER A 15 -34.22 14.47 -8.40
N ALA A 16 -33.90 13.19 -8.56
CA ALA A 16 -32.69 12.61 -7.96
C ALA A 16 -31.49 13.24 -8.66
N VAL A 17 -30.84 14.18 -7.99
CA VAL A 17 -29.49 14.65 -8.40
C VAL A 17 -28.53 13.54 -8.11
N SER A 18 -28.20 12.74 -9.14
CA SER A 18 -27.08 11.80 -9.10
C SER A 18 -25.80 12.64 -9.11
N SER A 19 -25.21 12.84 -7.95
CA SER A 19 -23.85 13.40 -7.87
C SER A 19 -22.89 12.36 -8.45
N THR A 20 -22.51 12.56 -9.70
CA THR A 20 -21.34 11.91 -10.27
C THR A 20 -20.13 12.39 -9.47
N VAL A 21 -19.57 11.53 -8.61
CA VAL A 21 -18.25 11.74 -8.05
C VAL A 21 -17.30 11.62 -9.25
N THR A 22 -16.84 12.75 -9.76
CA THR A 22 -15.73 12.78 -10.72
C THR A 22 -14.52 12.24 -9.99
N ALA A 23 -13.90 11.18 -10.52
CA ALA A 23 -12.58 10.74 -10.08
C ALA A 23 -11.65 11.96 -10.06
N GLY A 24 -10.90 12.14 -8.98
CA GLY A 24 -9.95 13.25 -8.86
C GLY A 24 -8.92 13.16 -9.98
N GLU A 25 -8.44 14.29 -10.45
CA GLU A 25 -7.32 14.31 -11.39
C GLU A 25 -6.06 13.82 -10.67
N ASN A 26 -5.31 12.89 -11.30
CA ASN A 26 -4.06 12.36 -10.77
C ASN A 26 -3.09 13.52 -10.50
N LEU A 27 -2.39 13.46 -9.37
CA LEU A 27 -1.38 14.46 -9.04
C LEU A 27 -0.24 14.42 -10.05
N SER A 28 0.13 15.60 -10.55
CA SER A 28 1.26 15.71 -11.45
C SER A 28 2.58 15.39 -10.74
N TYR A 29 3.59 14.99 -11.50
CA TYR A 29 4.93 14.77 -10.94
C TYR A 29 5.48 16.02 -10.23
N GLN A 30 5.15 17.21 -10.72
CA GLN A 30 5.53 18.48 -10.09
C GLN A 30 4.85 18.69 -8.74
N ASP A 31 3.55 18.38 -8.62
CA ASP A 31 2.84 18.44 -7.34
C ASP A 31 3.49 17.49 -6.32
N LEU A 32 3.77 16.26 -6.75
CA LEU A 32 4.37 15.22 -5.90
C LEU A 32 5.78 15.60 -5.43
N THR A 33 6.61 16.16 -6.31
CA THR A 33 7.93 16.68 -5.92
C THR A 33 7.81 17.86 -4.95
N GLY A 34 6.79 18.71 -5.13
CA GLY A 34 6.48 19.81 -4.21
C GLY A 34 6.17 19.31 -2.79
N LEU A 35 5.40 18.22 -2.66
CA LEU A 35 5.09 17.61 -1.35
C LEU A 35 6.36 17.16 -0.60
N LEU A 36 7.41 16.73 -1.31
CA LEU A 36 8.64 16.27 -0.68
C LEU A 36 9.41 17.40 0.01
N LEU A 37 9.14 18.64 -0.36
CA LEU A 37 9.77 19.85 0.21
C LEU A 37 9.05 20.37 1.46
N ASP A 38 7.95 19.74 1.88
CA ASP A 38 7.21 20.17 3.06
C ASP A 38 8.08 20.11 4.32
N LYS A 39 8.16 21.26 5.00
CA LYS A 39 8.97 21.44 6.22
C LYS A 39 8.46 20.64 7.42
N GLN A 40 7.23 20.14 7.37
CA GLN A 40 6.65 19.28 8.41
C GLN A 40 7.14 17.84 8.32
N ARG A 41 7.70 17.44 7.17
CA ARG A 41 8.30 16.11 7.02
C ARG A 41 9.53 15.96 7.93
N PRO A 42 9.69 14.83 8.61
CA PRO A 42 10.90 14.55 9.38
C PRO A 42 12.15 14.60 8.49
N VAL A 43 13.18 15.33 8.90
CA VAL A 43 14.45 15.43 8.14
C VAL A 43 15.08 14.06 7.89
N ALA A 44 14.92 13.11 8.84
CA ALA A 44 15.41 11.75 8.68
C ALA A 44 14.68 10.97 7.56
N ASP A 45 13.45 11.37 7.23
CA ASP A 45 12.68 10.76 6.15
C ASP A 45 13.17 11.25 4.77
N ALA A 46 13.46 12.56 4.63
CA ALA A 46 13.98 13.14 3.40
C ALA A 46 15.33 12.50 2.96
N LYS A 47 16.16 12.06 3.92
CA LYS A 47 17.40 11.34 3.63
C LYS A 47 17.19 9.99 2.90
N ARG A 48 15.96 9.47 2.89
CA ARG A 48 15.61 8.20 2.24
C ARG A 48 15.03 8.39 0.84
N ASP A 49 14.72 9.63 0.46
CA ASP A 49 14.02 9.95 -0.79
C ASP A 49 14.84 9.52 -2.02
N GLU A 50 16.15 9.79 -2.01
CA GLU A 50 17.05 9.40 -3.11
C GLU A 50 16.98 7.89 -3.41
N ALA A 51 17.02 7.06 -2.36
CA ALA A 51 17.00 5.60 -2.50
C ALA A 51 15.59 5.03 -2.72
N ARG A 52 14.53 5.78 -2.48
CA ARG A 52 13.13 5.33 -2.54
C ARG A 52 12.31 5.92 -3.66
N LYS A 53 12.80 7.01 -4.27
CA LYS A 53 12.16 7.68 -5.42
C LYS A 53 10.66 7.95 -5.18
N PRO A 54 10.27 8.62 -4.05
CA PRO A 54 8.87 8.71 -3.67
C PRO A 54 7.98 9.46 -4.66
N ALA A 55 8.48 10.49 -5.34
CA ALA A 55 7.68 11.21 -6.34
C ALA A 55 7.37 10.30 -7.53
N GLU A 56 8.36 9.56 -8.02
CA GLU A 56 8.21 8.59 -9.10
C GLU A 56 7.23 7.48 -8.71
N ILE A 57 7.34 6.96 -7.48
CA ILE A 57 6.46 5.90 -6.98
C ILE A 57 5.02 6.40 -6.83
N MET A 58 4.80 7.55 -6.23
CA MET A 58 3.46 8.12 -6.09
C MET A 58 2.83 8.45 -7.45
N HIS A 59 3.61 8.98 -8.39
CA HIS A 59 3.15 9.22 -9.76
C HIS A 59 2.79 7.92 -10.47
N PHE A 60 3.63 6.89 -10.35
CA PHE A 60 3.35 5.54 -10.86
C PHE A 60 2.09 4.94 -10.24
N SER A 61 1.78 5.28 -8.98
CA SER A 61 0.57 4.83 -8.28
C SER A 61 -0.69 5.59 -8.69
N GLU A 62 -0.59 6.58 -9.57
CA GLU A 62 -1.70 7.41 -10.07
C GLU A 62 -2.52 8.07 -8.95
N ILE A 63 -1.85 8.43 -7.84
CA ILE A 63 -2.51 8.95 -6.66
C ILE A 63 -3.20 10.29 -6.92
N SER A 64 -4.40 10.46 -6.39
CA SER A 64 -5.23 11.65 -6.54
C SER A 64 -5.64 12.23 -5.19
N LYS A 65 -5.99 13.52 -5.19
CA LYS A 65 -6.63 14.15 -4.02
C LYS A 65 -7.97 13.50 -3.73
N GLY A 66 -8.19 13.15 -2.48
CA GLY A 66 -9.42 12.51 -2.04
C GLY A 66 -9.38 10.98 -2.07
N ASP A 67 -8.32 10.37 -2.58
CA ASP A 67 -8.18 8.91 -2.60
C ASP A 67 -8.16 8.29 -1.19
N HIS A 68 -8.67 7.08 -1.12
CA HIS A 68 -8.52 6.20 0.03
C HIS A 68 -7.40 5.19 -0.26
N VAL A 69 -6.32 5.27 0.51
CA VAL A 69 -5.13 4.43 0.34
C VAL A 69 -5.03 3.41 1.47
N LEU A 70 -4.73 2.16 1.12
CA LEU A 70 -4.38 1.12 2.07
C LEU A 70 -2.88 0.83 1.95
N ASP A 71 -2.10 1.30 2.93
CA ASP A 71 -0.67 1.06 3.06
C ASP A 71 -0.45 -0.20 3.91
N LEU A 72 -0.24 -1.34 3.24
CA LEU A 72 -0.05 -2.65 3.86
C LEU A 72 1.36 -2.79 4.43
N PHE A 73 1.45 -3.34 5.64
CA PHE A 73 2.71 -3.45 6.36
C PHE A 73 3.45 -2.11 6.39
N SER A 74 2.72 -1.04 6.71
CA SER A 74 3.18 0.35 6.63
C SER A 74 4.44 0.65 7.45
N GLY A 75 4.79 -0.25 8.37
CA GLY A 75 5.91 -0.08 9.29
C GLY A 75 5.71 1.21 10.11
N GLY A 76 6.77 2.02 10.22
CA GLY A 76 6.69 3.32 10.91
C GLY A 76 5.96 4.41 10.13
N GLY A 77 5.25 4.09 9.03
CA GLY A 77 4.37 5.01 8.31
C GLY A 77 5.09 6.00 7.37
N TRP A 78 6.25 5.64 6.84
CA TRP A 78 6.99 6.54 5.95
C TRP A 78 6.21 6.86 4.66
N TYR A 79 5.64 5.83 4.00
CA TYR A 79 4.75 6.04 2.86
C TYR A 79 3.37 6.54 3.30
N SER A 80 2.85 6.09 4.44
CA SER A 80 1.57 6.58 4.96
C SER A 80 1.55 8.10 5.11
N GLU A 81 2.65 8.73 5.56
CA GLU A 81 2.74 10.20 5.64
C GLU A 81 2.73 10.85 4.26
N LEU A 82 3.48 10.32 3.30
CA LEU A 82 3.50 10.83 1.94
C LEU A 82 2.12 10.73 1.28
N PHE A 83 1.44 9.60 1.44
CA PHE A 83 0.08 9.42 0.97
C PHE A 83 -0.90 10.36 1.68
N SER A 84 -0.76 10.55 3.01
CA SER A 84 -1.58 11.49 3.77
C SER A 84 -1.51 12.91 3.20
N MET A 85 -0.32 13.36 2.84
CA MET A 85 -0.10 14.66 2.21
C MET A 85 -0.67 14.72 0.79
N ALA A 86 -0.50 13.63 0.01
CA ALA A 86 -0.95 13.56 -1.37
C ALA A 86 -2.48 13.59 -1.48
N VAL A 87 -3.17 12.76 -0.70
CA VAL A 87 -4.64 12.65 -0.76
C VAL A 87 -5.35 13.84 -0.12
N GLY A 88 -4.68 14.56 0.79
CA GLY A 88 -5.23 15.75 1.46
C GLY A 88 -6.40 15.45 2.40
N ASP A 89 -7.07 16.50 2.88
CA ASP A 89 -8.09 16.41 3.95
C ASP A 89 -9.34 15.61 3.59
N LYS A 90 -9.65 15.47 2.30
CA LYS A 90 -10.80 14.69 1.81
C LYS A 90 -10.46 13.23 1.58
N GLY A 91 -9.18 12.89 1.49
CA GLY A 91 -8.69 11.53 1.34
C GLY A 91 -8.46 10.84 2.67
N LYS A 92 -8.11 9.56 2.61
CA LYS A 92 -7.86 8.74 3.79
C LYS A 92 -6.74 7.74 3.55
N VAL A 93 -5.91 7.54 4.56
CA VAL A 93 -4.87 6.51 4.55
C VAL A 93 -5.13 5.52 5.67
N TYR A 94 -5.17 4.25 5.35
CA TYR A 94 -5.22 3.15 6.31
C TYR A 94 -3.81 2.57 6.42
N ALA A 95 -3.14 2.83 7.53
CA ALA A 95 -1.80 2.31 7.82
C ALA A 95 -1.92 0.97 8.56
N GLN A 96 -1.81 -0.13 7.82
CA GLN A 96 -1.97 -1.47 8.37
C GLN A 96 -0.62 -2.06 8.79
N ASN A 97 -0.58 -2.65 9.98
CA ASN A 97 0.51 -3.46 10.48
C ASN A 97 -0.06 -4.68 11.21
N ASP A 98 0.36 -5.88 10.82
CA ASP A 98 0.04 -7.10 11.55
C ASP A 98 0.80 -7.19 12.88
N SER A 99 0.55 -8.22 13.65
CA SER A 99 1.16 -8.40 14.98
C SER A 99 2.68 -8.57 14.93
N VAL A 100 3.25 -9.04 13.82
CA VAL A 100 4.71 -9.20 13.65
C VAL A 100 5.36 -7.87 13.29
N ILE A 101 4.86 -7.21 12.25
CA ILE A 101 5.38 -5.92 11.81
C ILE A 101 5.20 -4.86 12.89
N TRP A 102 4.12 -4.93 13.64
CA TRP A 102 3.86 -4.03 14.76
C TRP A 102 5.04 -3.92 15.75
N ARG A 103 5.76 -5.00 16.02
CA ARG A 103 6.92 -5.00 16.94
C ARG A 103 7.99 -3.99 16.52
N PHE A 104 8.11 -3.72 15.22
CA PHE A 104 9.06 -2.79 14.64
C PHE A 104 8.45 -1.43 14.30
N ALA A 105 7.13 -1.41 14.06
CA ALA A 105 6.36 -0.26 13.62
C ALA A 105 5.92 0.66 14.74
N GLU A 106 5.55 0.10 15.91
CA GLU A 106 4.85 0.78 17.02
C GLU A 106 5.43 2.16 17.34
N LYS A 107 6.72 2.21 17.64
CA LYS A 107 7.38 3.47 18.03
C LYS A 107 7.31 4.51 16.93
N GLY A 108 7.54 4.10 15.68
CA GLY A 108 7.58 4.98 14.52
C GLY A 108 6.22 5.56 14.16
N ILE A 109 5.23 4.69 13.99
CA ILE A 109 3.87 5.09 13.59
C ILE A 109 3.18 5.89 14.70
N THR A 110 3.38 5.53 15.99
CA THR A 110 2.81 6.26 17.12
C THR A 110 3.36 7.68 17.17
N LYS A 111 4.69 7.86 17.09
CA LYS A 111 5.30 9.18 17.04
C LYS A 111 4.81 10.00 15.83
N ARG A 112 4.61 9.35 14.69
CA ARG A 112 4.19 10.00 13.45
C ARG A 112 2.76 10.51 13.52
N THR A 113 1.88 9.82 14.23
CA THR A 113 0.44 10.13 14.35
C THR A 113 0.07 10.80 15.67
N GLU A 114 1.02 11.04 16.58
CA GLU A 114 0.73 11.70 17.87
C GLU A 114 0.14 13.11 17.66
N ASN A 115 -0.66 13.56 18.61
CA ASN A 115 -1.33 14.87 18.58
C ASN A 115 -2.16 15.09 17.29
N ASN A 116 -2.67 14.01 16.69
CA ASN A 116 -3.47 14.07 15.46
C ASN A 116 -2.75 14.74 14.28
N ARG A 117 -1.41 14.64 14.22
CA ARG A 117 -0.58 15.28 13.20
C ARG A 117 -0.95 14.86 11.76
N LEU A 118 -1.34 13.61 11.60
CA LEU A 118 -1.85 13.05 10.34
C LEU A 118 -3.33 12.69 10.52
N SER A 119 -4.21 13.71 10.52
CA SER A 119 -5.63 13.57 10.88
C SER A 119 -6.42 12.66 9.95
N ASN A 120 -5.96 12.48 8.70
CA ASN A 120 -6.56 11.60 7.70
C ASN A 120 -5.96 10.18 7.68
N VAL A 121 -5.03 9.85 8.60
CA VAL A 121 -4.47 8.51 8.76
C VAL A 121 -5.23 7.72 9.82
N THR A 122 -5.78 6.58 9.44
CA THR A 122 -6.36 5.59 10.34
C THR A 122 -5.39 4.42 10.49
N ARG A 123 -4.99 4.15 11.71
CA ARG A 123 -4.09 3.03 12.01
C ARG A 123 -4.89 1.74 12.17
N LEU A 124 -4.40 0.66 11.55
CA LEU A 124 -4.88 -0.71 11.72
C LEU A 124 -3.78 -1.51 12.43
N ASP A 125 -3.63 -1.26 13.73
CA ASP A 125 -2.56 -1.80 14.55
C ASP A 125 -2.85 -3.25 14.96
N LYS A 126 -1.93 -4.16 14.70
CA LYS A 126 -2.04 -5.60 14.96
C LYS A 126 -3.23 -6.27 14.26
N VAL A 127 -3.63 -5.71 13.13
CA VAL A 127 -4.72 -6.26 12.30
C VAL A 127 -4.10 -7.10 11.20
N GLU A 128 -4.37 -8.40 11.22
CA GLU A 128 -3.92 -9.31 10.16
C GLU A 128 -4.62 -8.95 8.83
N ILE A 129 -3.93 -9.08 7.70
CA ILE A 129 -4.52 -8.75 6.38
C ILE A 129 -5.79 -9.56 6.12
N ILE A 130 -5.79 -10.82 6.55
CA ILE A 130 -6.94 -11.73 6.39
C ILE A 130 -8.16 -11.31 7.23
N ASP A 131 -7.96 -10.53 8.28
CA ASP A 131 -8.98 -10.13 9.26
C ASP A 131 -9.40 -8.65 9.13
N MET A 132 -8.91 -7.93 8.10
CA MET A 132 -9.31 -6.54 7.89
C MET A 132 -10.82 -6.42 7.63
N SER A 133 -11.52 -5.73 8.54
CA SER A 133 -12.98 -5.51 8.50
C SER A 133 -13.35 -4.21 7.77
N MET A 134 -12.59 -3.82 6.75
CA MET A 134 -12.88 -2.65 5.93
C MET A 134 -14.07 -2.91 5.01
N LYS A 135 -14.78 -1.82 4.66
CA LYS A 135 -15.90 -1.85 3.71
C LYS A 135 -15.42 -2.35 2.34
N ASP A 136 -16.24 -3.14 1.67
CA ASP A 136 -16.00 -3.58 0.29
C ASP A 136 -15.92 -2.38 -0.65
N LYS A 137 -15.05 -2.47 -1.65
CA LYS A 137 -14.89 -1.46 -2.72
C LYS A 137 -14.75 -0.03 -2.17
N SER A 138 -13.90 0.14 -1.15
CA SER A 138 -13.73 1.43 -0.46
C SER A 138 -12.33 2.03 -0.61
N VAL A 139 -11.39 1.33 -1.28
CA VAL A 139 -9.99 1.70 -1.41
C VAL A 139 -9.67 1.93 -2.88
N ASP A 140 -9.09 3.10 -3.19
CA ASP A 140 -8.63 3.46 -4.54
C ASP A 140 -7.26 2.87 -4.83
N LEU A 141 -6.34 2.96 -3.87
CA LEU A 141 -4.97 2.47 -3.98
C LEU A 141 -4.63 1.52 -2.83
N VAL A 142 -4.23 0.30 -3.15
CA VAL A 142 -3.51 -0.58 -2.23
C VAL A 142 -2.02 -0.49 -2.53
N PHE A 143 -1.23 -0.40 -1.50
CA PHE A 143 0.21 -0.21 -1.62
C PHE A 143 0.97 -1.08 -0.62
N THR A 144 2.07 -1.68 -1.03
CA THR A 144 3.04 -2.31 -0.13
C THR A 144 4.46 -2.08 -0.64
N ALA A 145 5.37 -1.76 0.26
CA ALA A 145 6.76 -1.50 -0.11
C ALA A 145 7.74 -2.21 0.80
N LEU A 146 8.50 -3.14 0.21
CA LEU A 146 9.56 -3.92 0.85
C LEU A 146 9.02 -4.87 1.94
N ASN A 147 7.78 -5.36 1.75
CA ASN A 147 7.10 -6.18 2.75
C ASN A 147 6.18 -7.26 2.14
N TYR A 148 6.05 -7.40 0.81
CA TYR A 148 5.26 -8.50 0.25
C TYR A 148 5.83 -9.87 0.64
N HIS A 149 7.17 -9.99 0.69
CA HIS A 149 7.85 -11.18 1.16
C HIS A 149 7.50 -11.54 2.62
N ASP A 150 7.07 -10.58 3.43
CA ASP A 150 6.69 -10.83 4.83
C ASP A 150 5.43 -11.69 4.99
N LEU A 151 4.64 -11.90 3.92
CA LEU A 151 3.60 -12.93 3.90
C LEU A 151 4.16 -14.33 4.18
N PHE A 152 5.43 -14.57 3.84
CA PHE A 152 6.13 -15.85 3.98
C PHE A 152 7.19 -15.85 5.08
N PHE A 153 7.42 -14.71 5.73
CA PHE A 153 8.42 -14.55 6.78
C PHE A 153 7.95 -15.16 8.10
N THR A 154 8.51 -16.31 8.47
CA THR A 154 8.17 -17.06 9.69
C THR A 154 9.27 -17.07 10.73
N HIS A 155 10.53 -16.90 10.31
CA HIS A 155 11.68 -16.87 11.19
C HIS A 155 12.80 -16.03 10.57
N SER A 156 13.67 -15.50 11.40
CA SER A 156 14.89 -14.83 10.97
C SER A 156 16.10 -15.71 11.27
N VAL A 157 17.10 -15.67 10.40
CA VAL A 157 18.40 -16.30 10.62
C VAL A 157 19.44 -15.20 10.78
N ARG A 158 20.08 -15.17 11.95
CA ARG A 158 21.15 -14.21 12.24
C ARG A 158 22.30 -14.92 12.96
N ASP A 159 23.50 -14.85 12.41
CA ASP A 159 24.70 -15.50 12.95
C ASP A 159 24.48 -17.00 13.26
N GLY A 160 23.79 -17.71 12.35
CA GLY A 160 23.42 -19.11 12.51
C GLY A 160 22.30 -19.39 13.52
N LYS A 161 21.79 -18.36 14.21
CA LYS A 161 20.68 -18.49 15.15
C LYS A 161 19.34 -18.24 14.45
N VAL A 162 18.47 -19.26 14.50
CA VAL A 162 17.07 -19.15 14.03
C VAL A 162 16.21 -18.59 15.15
N THR A 163 15.47 -17.52 14.83
CA THR A 163 14.50 -16.91 15.75
C THR A 163 13.14 -16.91 15.10
N LYS A 164 12.20 -17.66 15.66
CA LYS A 164 10.82 -17.73 15.20
C LYS A 164 10.10 -16.37 15.40
N VAL A 165 9.38 -15.92 14.39
CA VAL A 165 8.60 -14.66 14.42
C VAL A 165 7.11 -14.90 14.34
N ARG A 166 6.65 -15.94 13.60
CA ARG A 166 5.25 -16.39 13.54
C ARG A 166 5.17 -17.91 13.38
N ASP A 167 4.02 -18.49 13.71
CA ASP A 167 3.83 -19.94 13.71
C ASP A 167 3.70 -20.55 12.31
N LYS A 168 3.15 -19.79 11.37
CA LYS A 168 2.91 -20.21 9.99
C LYS A 168 2.97 -19.01 9.06
N VAL A 169 3.20 -19.25 7.78
CA VAL A 169 3.04 -18.22 6.73
C VAL A 169 1.62 -17.65 6.73
N ILE A 170 1.46 -16.43 6.30
CA ILE A 170 0.13 -15.85 6.05
C ILE A 170 -0.46 -16.57 4.84
N ASP A 171 -1.72 -16.98 4.91
CA ASP A 171 -2.43 -17.49 3.76
C ASP A 171 -2.56 -16.37 2.71
N HIS A 172 -1.64 -16.37 1.76
CA HIS A 172 -1.58 -15.33 0.74
C HIS A 172 -2.82 -15.31 -0.17
N LYS A 173 -3.48 -16.47 -0.38
CA LYS A 173 -4.71 -16.52 -1.17
C LYS A 173 -5.84 -15.78 -0.45
N GLN A 174 -5.99 -16.04 0.84
CA GLN A 174 -6.99 -15.37 1.66
C GLN A 174 -6.65 -13.87 1.83
N ALA A 175 -5.37 -13.53 2.02
CA ALA A 175 -4.91 -12.16 2.10
C ALA A 175 -5.22 -11.38 0.81
N LEU A 176 -4.88 -11.93 -0.36
CA LEU A 176 -5.14 -11.31 -1.66
C LEU A 176 -6.64 -11.22 -1.97
N ALA A 177 -7.43 -12.23 -1.57
CA ALA A 177 -8.89 -12.19 -1.69
C ALA A 177 -9.50 -11.05 -0.85
N ASN A 178 -9.02 -10.84 0.38
CA ASN A 178 -9.47 -9.75 1.24
C ASN A 178 -9.03 -8.38 0.70
N ILE A 179 -7.80 -8.26 0.20
CA ILE A 179 -7.33 -7.07 -0.49
C ILE A 179 -8.22 -6.76 -1.70
N LYS A 180 -8.48 -7.76 -2.55
CA LYS A 180 -9.36 -7.61 -3.73
C LYS A 180 -10.77 -7.15 -3.35
N ARG A 181 -11.32 -7.66 -2.25
CA ARG A 181 -12.63 -7.28 -1.72
C ARG A 181 -12.70 -5.78 -1.37
N VAL A 182 -11.70 -5.26 -0.66
CA VAL A 182 -11.70 -3.86 -0.20
C VAL A 182 -11.36 -2.85 -1.29
N MET A 183 -10.61 -3.25 -2.34
CA MET A 183 -10.32 -2.41 -3.50
C MET A 183 -11.59 -2.08 -4.27
N LYS A 184 -11.68 -0.87 -4.82
CA LYS A 184 -12.65 -0.50 -5.86
C LYS A 184 -12.43 -1.32 -7.13
N ASP A 185 -13.41 -1.34 -8.04
CA ASP A 185 -13.28 -2.13 -9.27
C ASP A 185 -12.24 -1.54 -10.22
N ASP A 186 -12.06 -0.23 -10.19
CA ASP A 186 -11.03 0.56 -10.89
C ASP A 186 -9.79 0.85 -10.03
N GLY A 187 -9.71 0.25 -8.83
CA GLY A 187 -8.60 0.45 -7.90
C GLY A 187 -7.28 -0.14 -8.40
N ILE A 188 -6.18 0.43 -7.92
CA ILE A 188 -4.81 0.04 -8.25
C ILE A 188 -4.17 -0.68 -7.06
N PHE A 189 -3.35 -1.70 -7.34
CA PHE A 189 -2.47 -2.30 -6.34
C PHE A 189 -1.01 -2.19 -6.78
N VAL A 190 -0.20 -1.43 -6.05
CA VAL A 190 1.24 -1.28 -6.29
C VAL A 190 2.03 -2.10 -5.29
N ILE A 191 2.92 -2.94 -5.82
CA ILE A 191 3.83 -3.80 -5.04
C ILE A 191 5.27 -3.41 -5.38
N ILE A 192 6.04 -3.06 -4.34
CA ILE A 192 7.48 -2.86 -4.42
C ILE A 192 8.11 -3.88 -3.48
N ASP A 193 9.08 -4.67 -3.98
CA ASP A 193 9.83 -5.52 -3.06
C ASP A 193 11.26 -5.79 -3.53
N HIS A 194 12.07 -6.33 -2.63
CA HIS A 194 13.42 -6.77 -2.88
C HIS A 194 13.42 -7.99 -3.80
N ALA A 195 14.01 -7.86 -4.98
CA ALA A 195 14.17 -8.99 -5.88
C ALA A 195 15.07 -10.07 -5.26
N GLY A 196 14.60 -11.30 -5.29
CA GLY A 196 15.36 -12.51 -4.98
C GLY A 196 15.74 -13.25 -6.25
N LEU A 197 16.64 -14.23 -6.12
CA LEU A 197 17.03 -15.10 -7.22
C LEU A 197 15.81 -15.88 -7.75
N ALA A 198 15.77 -16.06 -9.06
CA ALA A 198 14.77 -16.92 -9.70
C ALA A 198 14.84 -18.34 -9.10
N GLY A 199 13.69 -18.89 -8.73
CA GLY A 199 13.60 -20.22 -8.12
C GLY A 199 14.04 -20.29 -6.65
N SER A 200 14.32 -19.16 -5.98
CA SER A 200 14.68 -19.14 -4.53
C SER A 200 13.54 -19.58 -3.60
N GLY A 201 12.32 -19.68 -4.13
CA GLY A 201 11.16 -20.21 -3.39
C GLY A 201 10.79 -19.37 -2.17
N PHE A 202 10.18 -20.04 -1.18
CA PHE A 202 9.73 -19.40 0.06
C PHE A 202 10.74 -19.41 1.20
N ASN A 203 11.99 -19.81 0.94
CA ASN A 203 13.08 -19.69 1.92
C ASN A 203 13.70 -18.29 1.90
N ALA A 204 13.82 -17.66 0.72
CA ALA A 204 14.40 -16.34 0.57
C ALA A 204 13.76 -15.27 1.48
N PRO A 205 12.44 -15.21 1.72
CA PRO A 205 11.85 -14.33 2.71
C PRO A 205 12.46 -14.46 4.11
N ASN A 206 12.76 -15.66 4.55
CA ASN A 206 13.33 -15.92 5.88
C ASN A 206 14.84 -15.62 5.96
N ASP A 207 15.58 -16.01 4.93
CA ASP A 207 17.04 -15.96 4.92
C ASP A 207 17.56 -14.57 4.54
N THR A 208 16.95 -13.97 3.51
CA THR A 208 17.48 -12.77 2.85
C THR A 208 16.53 -11.59 2.84
N HIS A 209 15.26 -11.74 3.26
CA HIS A 209 14.17 -10.75 3.11
C HIS A 209 13.98 -10.33 1.66
N ARG A 210 13.90 -11.32 0.77
CA ARG A 210 13.69 -11.14 -0.66
C ARG A 210 12.59 -12.08 -1.15
N ILE A 211 12.06 -11.81 -2.33
CA ILE A 211 11.14 -12.71 -2.99
C ILE A 211 11.43 -12.75 -4.50
N ASP A 212 11.31 -13.93 -5.09
CA ASP A 212 11.37 -14.09 -6.55
C ASP A 212 10.21 -13.29 -7.19
N PRO A 213 10.51 -12.32 -8.07
CA PRO A 213 9.49 -11.50 -8.72
C PRO A 213 8.44 -12.30 -9.50
N ASP A 214 8.81 -13.45 -10.06
CA ASP A 214 7.88 -14.28 -10.85
C ASP A 214 6.88 -15.00 -9.93
N ILE A 215 7.24 -15.31 -8.69
CA ILE A 215 6.29 -15.82 -7.69
C ILE A 215 5.21 -14.77 -7.43
N VAL A 216 5.57 -13.50 -7.30
CA VAL A 216 4.61 -12.41 -7.08
C VAL A 216 3.65 -12.28 -8.25
N LYS A 217 4.18 -12.22 -9.49
CA LYS A 217 3.35 -12.18 -10.70
C LYS A 217 2.37 -13.35 -10.78
N TYR A 218 2.86 -14.56 -10.50
CA TYR A 218 2.04 -15.77 -10.50
C TYR A 218 0.92 -15.70 -9.46
N GLN A 219 1.24 -15.35 -8.21
CA GLN A 219 0.25 -15.28 -7.12
C GLN A 219 -0.82 -14.21 -7.39
N MET A 220 -0.42 -13.05 -7.90
CA MET A 220 -1.34 -11.98 -8.26
C MET A 220 -2.29 -12.41 -9.37
N LYS A 221 -1.78 -13.08 -10.41
CA LYS A 221 -2.60 -13.63 -11.49
C LYS A 221 -3.62 -14.66 -10.98
N GLU A 222 -3.17 -15.61 -10.15
CA GLU A 222 -4.06 -16.63 -9.55
C GLU A 222 -5.15 -16.00 -8.64
N ALA A 223 -4.85 -14.86 -8.01
CA ALA A 223 -5.81 -14.10 -7.20
C ALA A 223 -6.76 -13.23 -8.05
N GLY A 224 -6.62 -13.24 -9.37
CA GLY A 224 -7.45 -12.46 -10.31
C GLY A 224 -7.06 -10.99 -10.37
N PHE A 225 -5.75 -10.72 -10.41
CA PHE A 225 -5.17 -9.43 -10.75
C PHE A 225 -4.40 -9.51 -12.06
N SER A 226 -4.41 -8.44 -12.84
CA SER A 226 -3.63 -8.28 -14.05
C SER A 226 -2.50 -7.30 -13.81
N LEU A 227 -1.26 -7.69 -14.14
CA LEU A 227 -0.12 -6.79 -14.20
C LEU A 227 -0.30 -5.88 -15.41
N ILE A 228 -0.38 -4.57 -15.20
CA ILE A 228 -0.57 -3.59 -16.28
C ILE A 228 0.66 -2.74 -16.56
N GLU A 229 1.56 -2.60 -15.56
CA GLU A 229 2.76 -1.78 -15.72
C GLU A 229 3.88 -2.24 -14.78
N GLU A 230 5.13 -2.12 -15.23
CA GLU A 230 6.35 -2.30 -14.43
C GLU A 230 7.20 -1.04 -14.51
N ALA A 231 7.79 -0.63 -13.38
CA ALA A 231 8.73 0.48 -13.34
C ALA A 231 10.13 0.00 -12.95
N PHE A 232 11.14 0.67 -13.50
CA PHE A 232 12.54 0.23 -13.40
C PHE A 232 13.46 1.17 -12.61
N TYR A 233 12.93 2.25 -12.03
CA TYR A 233 13.75 3.26 -11.34
C TYR A 233 14.38 2.78 -10.04
N LEU A 234 13.98 1.62 -9.51
CA LEU A 234 14.54 1.01 -8.31
C LEU A 234 15.39 -0.23 -8.62
N ARG A 235 15.67 -0.50 -9.91
CA ARG A 235 16.53 -1.61 -10.31
C ARG A 235 17.99 -1.29 -9.99
N ASN A 236 18.72 -2.31 -9.56
CA ASN A 236 20.16 -2.25 -9.32
C ASN A 236 20.82 -3.53 -9.84
N ALA A 237 21.48 -3.45 -10.99
CA ALA A 237 22.16 -4.58 -11.61
C ALA A 237 23.40 -5.07 -10.85
N GLU A 238 23.91 -4.30 -9.89
CA GLU A 238 25.07 -4.68 -9.06
C GLU A 238 24.67 -5.51 -7.83
N ASP A 239 23.36 -5.66 -7.56
CA ASP A 239 22.86 -6.47 -6.45
C ASP A 239 22.90 -7.96 -6.81
N ASP A 240 23.48 -8.80 -5.94
CA ASP A 240 23.63 -10.25 -6.14
C ASP A 240 22.32 -11.04 -5.94
N LEU A 241 21.25 -10.39 -5.54
CA LEU A 241 19.91 -10.94 -5.25
C LEU A 241 19.87 -12.02 -4.16
N SER A 242 20.99 -12.32 -3.51
CA SER A 242 21.15 -13.43 -2.55
C SER A 242 21.61 -12.99 -1.17
N THR A 243 22.27 -11.85 -1.07
CA THR A 243 22.70 -11.28 0.22
C THR A 243 21.52 -10.69 0.98
N ASN A 244 21.49 -10.91 2.30
CA ASN A 244 20.43 -10.36 3.17
C ASN A 244 20.36 -8.84 3.04
N VAL A 245 19.15 -8.31 2.86
CA VAL A 245 18.90 -6.88 2.58
C VAL A 245 19.38 -5.93 3.69
N PHE A 246 19.59 -6.43 4.91
CA PHE A 246 20.12 -5.66 6.04
C PHE A 246 21.62 -5.70 6.17
N ALA A 247 22.31 -6.48 5.33
CA ALA A 247 23.77 -6.60 5.37
C ALA A 247 24.46 -5.26 5.10
N LYS A 248 25.65 -5.08 5.70
CA LYS A 248 26.48 -3.89 5.49
C LYS A 248 26.83 -3.76 3.99
N GLY A 249 26.57 -2.59 3.42
CA GLY A 249 26.84 -2.31 2.00
C GLY A 249 25.68 -2.63 1.05
N VAL A 250 24.72 -3.48 1.46
CA VAL A 250 23.53 -3.87 0.68
C VAL A 250 22.32 -3.04 1.07
N ARG A 251 22.18 -2.72 2.35
CA ARG A 251 21.02 -1.99 2.87
C ARG A 251 20.77 -0.68 2.12
N GLY A 252 19.57 -0.57 1.54
CA GLY A 252 19.12 0.58 0.74
C GLY A 252 19.61 0.57 -0.71
N LYS A 253 20.40 -0.44 -1.13
CA LYS A 253 20.95 -0.59 -2.49
C LYS A 253 20.52 -1.87 -3.20
N THR A 254 19.57 -2.59 -2.64
CA THR A 254 19.03 -3.81 -3.25
C THR A 254 18.37 -3.53 -4.59
N ASP A 255 18.38 -4.50 -5.48
CA ASP A 255 17.52 -4.53 -6.65
C ASP A 255 16.05 -4.69 -6.20
N ARG A 256 15.16 -3.88 -6.75
CA ARG A 256 13.74 -3.88 -6.38
C ARG A 256 12.87 -3.79 -7.61
N PHE A 257 11.87 -4.65 -7.66
CA PHE A 257 10.81 -4.54 -8.66
C PHE A 257 9.70 -3.60 -8.18
N VAL A 258 9.00 -3.00 -9.12
CA VAL A 258 7.84 -2.12 -8.90
C VAL A 258 6.76 -2.55 -9.89
N TYR A 259 5.67 -3.07 -9.39
CA TYR A 259 4.58 -3.62 -10.20
C TYR A 259 3.27 -2.90 -9.90
N LYS A 260 2.48 -2.63 -10.96
CA LYS A 260 1.13 -2.09 -10.87
C LYS A 260 0.14 -3.14 -11.36
N PHE A 261 -0.83 -3.46 -10.52
CA PHE A 261 -1.89 -4.41 -10.80
C PHE A 261 -3.25 -3.74 -10.72
N VAL A 262 -4.19 -4.27 -11.50
CA VAL A 262 -5.62 -3.98 -11.42
C VAL A 262 -6.39 -5.29 -11.26
N LYS A 263 -7.67 -5.23 -10.88
CA LYS A 263 -8.54 -6.40 -10.91
C LYS A 263 -8.72 -6.90 -12.34
N SER A 264 -8.65 -8.23 -12.52
CA SER A 264 -8.96 -8.88 -13.80
C SER A 264 -10.44 -9.00 -14.02
#